data_e9b58d8ac0ae76f490e292446e0ea954
#
_entry.id   e9b58d8ac0ae76f490e292446e0ea954
#
_cell.length_a   1.000
_cell.length_b   1.000
_cell.length_c   1.000
_cell.angle_alpha   90.00
_cell.angle_beta   90.00
_cell.angle_gamma   90.00
#
_symmetry.space_group_name_H-M   'P 1'
#
loop_
_entity.id
_entity.type
_entity.pdbx_description
1 polymer ?
#
loop_
_entity_poly.entity_id
_entity_poly.type
_entity_poly.pdbx_seq_one_letter_code
_entity_poly.pdbx_strand_id
1 'polypeptide(L)'
;MATSISRRQFLKASGLAAASACAAGLLSSCGGSSSAGSTGGSASGSVDTTKYTILYSSQPATLNYLTTATDLEMVVGANCVDTLVEYDNKGVMREGLATSWDWDADTLTWTFHLREENWVDNNGEVVAPVTAQDFVDALKYVLTPDYASSNVGLVTAYVAGAEDYYNYYVYLNNANTGVVDDDGTTYTADASGVVTVTSSDGTAETYSPVDFDTVGIKAVDDHTLTYTLTYDFPGFLSLLCYLPYEPAYGPLL
;
A
#
# COMPACT_ATOMS: atom_id res chain seq x y z
N MET A 1 44.34 -19.93 15.05
CA MET A 1 44.07 -18.52 15.44
C MET A 1 43.31 -17.84 14.32
N ALA A 2 42.05 -17.60 14.51
CA ALA A 2 41.22 -16.91 13.50
C ALA A 2 41.34 -15.40 13.74
N THR A 3 41.96 -14.68 12.82
CA THR A 3 42.04 -13.21 12.83
C THR A 3 40.70 -12.63 12.41
N SER A 4 40.01 -11.98 13.32
CA SER A 4 38.78 -11.25 13.02
C SER A 4 39.09 -9.97 12.23
N ILE A 5 38.57 -9.88 11.03
CA ILE A 5 38.67 -8.69 10.19
C ILE A 5 37.61 -7.68 10.64
N SER A 6 38.05 -6.44 10.99
CA SER A 6 37.11 -5.40 11.39
C SER A 6 36.27 -4.89 10.19
N ARG A 7 35.03 -4.42 10.46
CA ARG A 7 34.13 -3.83 9.42
C ARG A 7 34.81 -2.71 8.60
N ARG A 8 35.70 -1.95 9.23
CA ARG A 8 36.45 -0.88 8.59
C ARG A 8 37.53 -1.37 7.62
N GLN A 9 38.13 -2.55 7.90
CA GLN A 9 39.08 -3.21 7.03
C GLN A 9 38.40 -3.89 5.85
N PHE A 10 37.21 -4.46 6.05
CA PHE A 10 36.39 -5.03 5.00
C PHE A 10 35.93 -3.97 3.98
N LEU A 11 35.42 -2.81 4.45
CA LEU A 11 35.02 -1.71 3.59
C LEU A 11 36.19 -1.08 2.80
N LYS A 12 37.38 -1.05 3.37
CA LYS A 12 38.57 -0.58 2.62
C LYS A 12 39.04 -1.57 1.57
N ALA A 13 38.93 -2.88 1.83
CA ALA A 13 39.31 -3.91 0.88
C ALA A 13 38.32 -4.01 -0.30
N SER A 14 37.01 -3.89 -0.03
CA SER A 14 35.99 -3.90 -1.08
C SER A 14 36.01 -2.63 -1.95
N GLY A 15 36.33 -1.46 -1.36
CA GLY A 15 36.50 -0.21 -2.14
C GLY A 15 37.68 -0.26 -3.11
N LEU A 16 38.81 -0.88 -2.72
CA LEU A 16 39.97 -1.05 -3.59
C LEU A 16 39.75 -2.05 -4.73
N ALA A 17 38.98 -3.11 -4.47
CA ALA A 17 38.63 -4.11 -5.49
C ALA A 17 37.68 -3.54 -6.57
N ALA A 18 36.73 -2.68 -6.18
CA ALA A 18 35.84 -2.00 -7.12
C ALA A 18 36.58 -0.97 -8.00
N ALA A 19 37.53 -0.23 -7.42
CA ALA A 19 38.32 0.76 -8.17
C ALA A 19 39.26 0.09 -9.19
N SER A 20 39.85 -1.07 -8.87
CA SER A 20 40.72 -1.81 -9.79
C SER A 20 39.99 -2.43 -10.97
N ALA A 21 38.74 -2.87 -10.79
CA ALA A 21 37.92 -3.41 -11.87
C ALA A 21 37.45 -2.34 -12.88
N CYS A 22 37.18 -1.12 -12.40
CA CYS A 22 36.84 0.03 -13.28
C CYS A 22 38.03 0.56 -14.05
N ALA A 23 39.26 0.56 -13.46
CA ALA A 23 40.46 1.05 -14.12
C ALA A 23 40.96 0.12 -15.24
N ALA A 24 40.74 -1.22 -15.11
CA ALA A 24 41.11 -2.18 -16.15
C ALA A 24 40.19 -2.08 -17.38
N GLY A 25 38.92 -1.69 -17.21
CA GLY A 25 37.97 -1.48 -18.31
C GLY A 25 38.22 -0.24 -19.16
N LEU A 26 38.82 0.78 -18.61
CA LEU A 26 39.07 2.04 -19.31
C LEU A 26 40.39 2.08 -20.11
N LEU A 27 41.33 1.17 -19.86
CA LEU A 27 42.63 1.13 -20.55
C LEU A 27 42.63 0.24 -21.79
N SER A 28 41.63 -0.58 -22.06
CA SER A 28 41.52 -1.42 -23.24
C SER A 28 40.87 -0.73 -24.46
N SER A 29 40.46 0.54 -24.33
CA SER A 29 39.75 1.28 -25.39
C SER A 29 40.64 2.17 -26.27
N CYS A 30 41.96 2.24 -26.05
CA CYS A 30 42.88 3.04 -26.89
C CYS A 30 44.07 2.22 -27.36
N GLY A 31 44.00 1.74 -28.59
CA GLY A 31 45.20 1.36 -29.33
C GLY A 31 45.05 0.12 -30.21
N GLY A 32 44.99 0.30 -31.53
CA GLY A 32 45.31 -0.73 -32.51
C GLY A 32 44.33 -0.86 -33.68
N SER A 33 44.69 -0.17 -34.75
CA SER A 33 44.09 -0.34 -36.09
C SER A 33 44.25 -1.76 -36.58
N SER A 34 43.15 -2.47 -36.87
CA SER A 34 43.05 -3.41 -37.95
C SER A 34 41.60 -3.73 -38.28
N SER A 35 41.27 -3.53 -39.51
CA SER A 35 40.01 -3.70 -40.17
C SER A 35 39.42 -5.12 -40.01
N ALA A 36 38.33 -5.21 -39.23
CA ALA A 36 37.36 -6.29 -39.40
C ALA A 36 35.99 -5.67 -39.09
N GLY A 37 35.08 -5.75 -40.06
CA GLY A 37 33.76 -5.11 -39.97
C GLY A 37 32.98 -5.56 -38.74
N SER A 38 32.89 -4.65 -37.78
CA SER A 38 31.94 -4.72 -36.70
C SER A 38 30.85 -3.72 -37.06
N THR A 39 29.72 -4.23 -37.42
CA THR A 39 28.45 -3.49 -37.44
C THR A 39 28.16 -3.05 -35.99
N GLY A 40 28.87 -2.03 -35.54
CA GLY A 40 28.52 -1.26 -34.39
C GLY A 40 27.28 -0.42 -34.74
N GLY A 41 26.12 -1.00 -34.57
CA GLY A 41 24.88 -0.25 -34.62
C GLY A 41 24.96 0.81 -33.52
N SER A 42 25.26 2.05 -33.89
CA SER A 42 24.84 3.21 -33.09
C SER A 42 23.34 3.11 -32.99
N ALA A 43 22.85 2.60 -31.86
CA ALA A 43 21.45 2.70 -31.53
C ALA A 43 21.14 4.18 -31.25
N SER A 44 21.09 4.98 -32.30
CA SER A 44 20.38 6.26 -32.36
C SER A 44 18.91 5.93 -32.52
N GLY A 45 18.38 5.07 -31.66
CA GLY A 45 16.97 4.88 -31.52
C GLY A 45 16.42 6.12 -30.81
N SER A 46 15.51 6.81 -31.46
CA SER A 46 14.67 7.79 -30.76
C SER A 46 14.05 7.07 -29.56
N VAL A 47 14.34 7.57 -28.35
CA VAL A 47 13.69 7.06 -27.16
C VAL A 47 12.20 7.34 -27.35
N ASP A 48 11.41 6.28 -27.38
CA ASP A 48 9.96 6.39 -27.42
C ASP A 48 9.50 6.89 -26.04
N THR A 49 9.24 8.18 -25.94
CA THR A 49 8.82 8.84 -24.69
C THR A 49 7.36 8.53 -24.33
N THR A 50 6.63 7.80 -25.18
CA THR A 50 5.26 7.35 -24.90
C THR A 50 5.23 6.03 -24.15
N LYS A 51 6.40 5.38 -23.97
CA LYS A 51 6.52 4.11 -23.25
C LYS A 51 7.37 4.26 -21.99
N TYR A 52 6.77 3.87 -20.87
CA TYR A 52 7.48 3.69 -19.62
C TYR A 52 7.78 2.19 -19.44
N THR A 53 9.05 1.85 -19.26
CA THR A 53 9.48 0.46 -19.09
C THR A 53 10.29 0.31 -17.82
N ILE A 54 9.85 -0.57 -16.94
CA ILE A 54 10.57 -0.94 -15.72
C ILE A 54 10.91 -2.43 -15.75
N LEU A 55 11.99 -2.78 -15.05
CA LEU A 55 12.39 -4.17 -14.88
C LEU A 55 11.90 -4.69 -13.54
N TYR A 56 11.23 -5.83 -13.57
CA TYR A 56 10.83 -6.56 -12.39
C TYR A 56 11.76 -7.75 -12.14
N SER A 57 11.99 -8.08 -10.87
CA SER A 57 12.77 -9.26 -10.47
C SER A 57 12.00 -10.57 -10.68
N SER A 58 10.68 -10.51 -10.69
CA SER A 58 9.77 -11.63 -10.89
C SER A 58 8.43 -11.14 -11.46
N GLN A 59 7.53 -12.06 -11.77
CA GLN A 59 6.17 -11.73 -12.17
C GLN A 59 5.36 -11.35 -10.91
N PRO A 60 4.52 -10.28 -10.96
CA PRO A 60 3.57 -9.97 -9.89
C PRO A 60 2.66 -11.16 -9.58
N ALA A 61 2.43 -11.43 -8.30
CA ALA A 61 1.56 -12.51 -7.87
C ALA A 61 0.07 -12.12 -7.99
N THR A 62 -0.23 -10.85 -7.81
CA THR A 62 -1.59 -10.29 -7.90
C THR A 62 -1.54 -8.86 -8.43
N LEU A 63 -2.64 -8.40 -9.01
CA LEU A 63 -2.86 -6.97 -9.32
C LEU A 63 -3.85 -6.33 -8.34
N ASN A 64 -4.31 -7.07 -7.34
CA ASN A 64 -5.14 -6.53 -6.28
C ASN A 64 -4.26 -5.77 -5.27
N TYR A 65 -4.09 -4.47 -5.51
CA TYR A 65 -3.27 -3.59 -4.71
C TYR A 65 -3.81 -3.38 -3.28
N LEU A 66 -5.10 -3.59 -3.03
CA LEU A 66 -5.70 -3.46 -1.70
C LEU A 66 -5.31 -4.60 -0.74
N THR A 67 -4.85 -5.74 -1.27
CA THR A 67 -4.55 -6.92 -0.44
C THR A 67 -3.06 -7.22 -0.32
N THR A 68 -2.24 -6.72 -1.24
CA THR A 68 -0.79 -7.00 -1.26
C THR A 68 0.03 -5.99 -0.45
N ALA A 69 1.14 -6.44 0.13
CA ALA A 69 2.14 -5.60 0.79
C ALA A 69 3.54 -5.79 0.18
N THR A 70 3.66 -6.31 -1.05
CA THR A 70 4.95 -6.54 -1.70
C THR A 70 5.33 -5.38 -2.62
N ASP A 71 6.61 -4.99 -2.60
CA ASP A 71 7.14 -3.87 -3.38
C ASP A 71 6.85 -3.99 -4.88
N LEU A 72 6.79 -5.24 -5.38
CA LEU A 72 6.60 -5.52 -6.79
C LEU A 72 5.21 -5.07 -7.28
N GLU A 73 4.18 -5.43 -6.54
CA GLU A 73 2.80 -5.07 -6.82
C GLU A 73 2.52 -3.60 -6.46
N MET A 74 3.15 -3.08 -5.39
CA MET A 74 3.05 -1.66 -5.01
C MET A 74 3.48 -0.73 -6.14
N VAL A 75 4.57 -1.07 -6.85
CA VAL A 75 5.02 -0.27 -8.01
C VAL A 75 3.98 -0.27 -9.14
N VAL A 76 3.27 -1.39 -9.34
CA VAL A 76 2.18 -1.43 -10.34
C VAL A 76 1.01 -0.55 -9.90
N GLY A 77 0.53 -0.70 -8.66
CA GLY A 77 -0.56 0.09 -8.09
C GLY A 77 -0.28 1.60 -8.21
N ALA A 78 0.85 2.05 -7.72
CA ALA A 78 1.26 3.46 -7.74
C ALA A 78 1.41 4.09 -9.15
N ASN A 79 1.43 3.28 -10.21
CA ASN A 79 1.42 3.76 -11.60
C ASN A 79 0.06 3.65 -12.28
N CYS A 80 -0.94 3.10 -11.61
CA CYS A 80 -2.27 2.86 -12.17
C CYS A 80 -3.36 3.60 -11.41
N VAL A 81 -3.14 3.93 -10.13
CA VAL A 81 -4.14 4.55 -9.24
C VAL A 81 -3.51 5.75 -8.55
N ASP A 82 -4.20 6.88 -8.58
CA ASP A 82 -3.78 8.09 -7.89
C ASP A 82 -4.22 8.05 -6.42
N THR A 83 -3.36 8.57 -5.55
CA THR A 83 -3.61 8.75 -4.12
C THR A 83 -4.28 10.10 -3.82
N LEU A 84 -4.76 10.30 -2.57
CA LEU A 84 -5.26 11.60 -2.12
C LEU A 84 -4.19 12.68 -2.18
N VAL A 85 -2.99 12.36 -1.75
CA VAL A 85 -1.81 13.23 -1.73
C VAL A 85 -0.59 12.43 -2.21
N GLU A 86 0.40 13.09 -2.76
CA GLU A 86 1.60 12.43 -3.30
C GLU A 86 2.88 13.18 -2.91
N TYR A 87 4.03 12.53 -3.05
CA TYR A 87 5.33 13.17 -2.91
C TYR A 87 5.91 13.51 -4.28
N ASP A 88 6.35 14.76 -4.46
CA ASP A 88 7.13 15.12 -5.63
C ASP A 88 8.56 14.51 -5.59
N ASN A 89 9.31 14.68 -6.67
CA ASN A 89 10.68 14.16 -6.80
C ASN A 89 11.70 14.80 -5.82
N LYS A 90 11.26 15.74 -4.98
CA LYS A 90 12.05 16.37 -3.92
C LYS A 90 11.60 15.96 -2.53
N GLY A 91 10.61 15.07 -2.44
CA GLY A 91 10.02 14.63 -1.18
C GLY A 91 9.10 15.67 -0.54
N VAL A 92 8.53 16.58 -1.34
CA VAL A 92 7.55 17.56 -0.86
C VAL A 92 6.16 17.04 -1.14
N MET A 93 5.29 17.04 -0.09
CA MET A 93 3.88 16.66 -0.22
C MET A 93 3.15 17.58 -1.20
N ARG A 94 2.38 16.99 -2.10
CA ARG A 94 1.61 17.65 -3.14
C ARG A 94 0.18 17.14 -3.18
N GLU A 95 -0.67 17.89 -3.86
CA GLU A 95 -2.00 17.50 -4.25
C GLU A 95 -1.95 16.27 -5.18
N GLY A 96 -2.74 15.25 -4.85
CA GLY A 96 -3.06 14.11 -5.72
C GLY A 96 -4.50 14.25 -6.21
N LEU A 97 -5.40 13.32 -5.80
CA LEU A 97 -6.84 13.46 -6.02
C LEU A 97 -7.46 14.54 -5.12
N ALA A 98 -6.88 14.80 -3.95
CA ALA A 98 -7.30 15.93 -3.10
C ALA A 98 -6.60 17.22 -3.53
N THR A 99 -7.38 18.27 -3.75
CA THR A 99 -6.90 19.65 -4.07
C THR A 99 -6.62 20.49 -2.84
N SER A 100 -7.18 20.08 -1.70
CA SER A 100 -6.95 20.70 -0.39
C SER A 100 -7.39 19.75 0.72
N TRP A 101 -6.88 20.00 1.92
CA TRP A 101 -7.26 19.25 3.12
C TRP A 101 -7.12 20.12 4.35
N ASP A 102 -7.97 19.84 5.35
CA ASP A 102 -8.03 20.53 6.62
C ASP A 102 -7.94 19.52 7.77
N TRP A 103 -7.31 19.92 8.88
CA TRP A 103 -7.21 19.14 10.10
C TRP A 103 -7.97 19.81 11.25
N ASP A 104 -8.89 19.09 11.85
CA ASP A 104 -9.56 19.47 13.08
C ASP A 104 -9.01 18.63 14.24
N ALA A 105 -8.23 19.29 15.10
CA ALA A 105 -7.59 18.66 16.24
C ALA A 105 -8.57 18.33 17.38
N ASP A 106 -9.73 19.00 17.45
CA ASP A 106 -10.72 18.76 18.49
C ASP A 106 -11.50 17.47 18.22
N THR A 107 -11.74 17.17 16.96
CA THR A 107 -12.43 15.94 16.50
C THR A 107 -11.51 14.87 15.94
N LEU A 108 -10.20 15.12 15.86
CA LEU A 108 -9.20 14.27 15.25
C LEU A 108 -9.55 13.90 13.81
N THR A 109 -10.10 14.86 13.05
CA THR A 109 -10.66 14.60 11.72
C THR A 109 -9.92 15.38 10.64
N TRP A 110 -9.47 14.66 9.63
CA TRP A 110 -9.03 15.21 8.34
C TRP A 110 -10.22 15.31 7.40
N THR A 111 -10.33 16.43 6.69
CA THR A 111 -11.28 16.63 5.58
C THR A 111 -10.51 16.87 4.31
N PHE A 112 -10.82 16.10 3.25
CA PHE A 112 -10.18 16.19 1.93
C PHE A 112 -11.20 16.63 0.89
N HIS A 113 -10.83 17.59 0.04
CA HIS A 113 -11.65 18.07 -1.08
C HIS A 113 -11.07 17.53 -2.38
N LEU A 114 -11.84 16.68 -3.07
CA LEU A 114 -11.40 15.97 -4.26
C LEU A 114 -11.61 16.83 -5.53
N ARG A 115 -10.67 16.70 -6.50
CA ARG A 115 -10.88 17.19 -7.85
C ARG A 115 -11.85 16.30 -8.61
N GLU A 116 -12.43 16.84 -9.69
CA GLU A 116 -13.12 16.00 -10.68
C GLU A 116 -12.09 15.15 -11.44
N GLU A 117 -12.24 13.83 -11.38
CA GLU A 117 -11.41 12.87 -12.06
C GLU A 117 -12.25 11.66 -12.46
N ASN A 118 -11.73 10.81 -13.37
CA ASN A 118 -12.47 9.67 -13.87
C ASN A 118 -11.64 8.37 -13.79
N TRP A 119 -12.33 7.28 -13.49
CA TRP A 119 -11.86 5.95 -13.79
C TRP A 119 -11.83 5.74 -15.31
N VAL A 120 -10.73 5.19 -15.80
CA VAL A 120 -10.57 4.87 -17.22
C VAL A 120 -10.23 3.39 -17.40
N ASP A 121 -10.64 2.84 -18.53
CA ASP A 121 -10.28 1.48 -18.90
C ASP A 121 -8.85 1.40 -19.51
N ASN A 122 -8.43 0.21 -19.91
CA ASN A 122 -7.14 -0.04 -20.53
C ASN A 122 -6.94 0.63 -21.90
N ASN A 123 -7.97 1.21 -22.50
CA ASN A 123 -7.90 2.00 -23.74
C ASN A 123 -7.89 3.50 -23.44
N GLY A 124 -8.05 3.90 -22.17
CA GLY A 124 -8.17 5.29 -21.72
C GLY A 124 -9.58 5.85 -21.90
N GLU A 125 -10.60 5.01 -22.08
CA GLU A 125 -11.99 5.46 -22.15
C GLU A 125 -12.58 5.61 -20.75
N VAL A 126 -13.35 6.69 -20.56
CA VAL A 126 -14.00 7.00 -19.27
C VAL A 126 -15.03 5.92 -18.94
N VAL A 127 -14.90 5.35 -17.74
CA VAL A 127 -15.81 4.34 -17.18
C VAL A 127 -16.80 4.97 -16.21
N ALA A 128 -16.32 5.77 -15.27
CA ALA A 128 -17.10 6.42 -14.22
C ALA A 128 -16.33 7.59 -13.60
N PRO A 129 -16.99 8.57 -12.94
CA PRO A 129 -16.31 9.53 -12.09
C PRO A 129 -15.68 8.83 -10.88
N VAL A 130 -14.54 9.36 -10.42
CA VAL A 130 -13.95 9.02 -9.12
C VAL A 130 -14.66 9.83 -8.05
N THR A 131 -15.09 9.17 -6.98
CA THR A 131 -15.83 9.81 -5.87
C THR A 131 -15.21 9.48 -4.52
N ALA A 132 -15.59 10.23 -3.49
CA ALA A 132 -15.22 9.94 -2.11
C ALA A 132 -15.69 8.55 -1.66
N GLN A 133 -16.78 8.03 -2.24
CA GLN A 133 -17.29 6.69 -1.94
C GLN A 133 -16.32 5.57 -2.37
N ASP A 134 -15.54 5.78 -3.44
CA ASP A 134 -14.56 4.80 -3.90
C ASP A 134 -13.44 4.55 -2.86
N PHE A 135 -13.11 5.56 -2.06
CA PHE A 135 -12.18 5.42 -0.92
C PHE A 135 -12.81 4.67 0.26
N VAL A 136 -14.10 4.94 0.53
CA VAL A 136 -14.85 4.25 1.58
C VAL A 136 -14.99 2.76 1.27
N ASP A 137 -15.33 2.44 0.02
CA ASP A 137 -15.48 1.07 -0.45
C ASP A 137 -14.14 0.31 -0.45
N ALA A 138 -13.06 0.95 -0.89
CA ALA A 138 -11.71 0.40 -0.83
C ALA A 138 -11.27 0.08 0.60
N LEU A 139 -11.49 1.01 1.55
CA LEU A 139 -11.11 0.79 2.95
C LEU A 139 -11.95 -0.33 3.59
N LYS A 140 -13.25 -0.39 3.26
CA LYS A 140 -14.11 -1.48 3.70
C LYS A 140 -13.63 -2.83 3.17
N TYR A 141 -13.19 -2.87 1.90
CA TYR A 141 -12.59 -4.07 1.32
C TYR A 141 -11.34 -4.50 2.10
N VAL A 142 -10.41 -3.58 2.39
CA VAL A 142 -9.21 -3.85 3.18
C VAL A 142 -9.54 -4.40 4.58
N LEU A 143 -10.58 -3.87 5.21
CA LEU A 143 -11.05 -4.25 6.55
C LEU A 143 -11.95 -5.49 6.56
N THR A 144 -12.27 -6.09 5.42
CA THR A 144 -13.05 -7.32 5.36
C THR A 144 -12.12 -8.53 5.47
N PRO A 145 -12.19 -9.34 6.55
CA PRO A 145 -11.22 -10.42 6.80
C PRO A 145 -11.16 -11.47 5.69
N ASP A 146 -12.26 -11.71 4.99
CA ASP A 146 -12.34 -12.71 3.90
C ASP A 146 -11.40 -12.41 2.74
N TYR A 147 -11.01 -11.15 2.54
CA TYR A 147 -10.08 -10.74 1.50
C TYR A 147 -8.61 -10.80 1.95
N ALA A 148 -8.36 -11.10 3.23
CA ALA A 148 -7.05 -11.34 3.80
C ALA A 148 -5.99 -10.27 3.42
N SER A 149 -6.35 -8.98 3.49
CA SER A 149 -5.43 -7.89 3.19
C SER A 149 -4.22 -7.91 4.14
N SER A 150 -3.02 -7.92 3.58
CA SER A 150 -1.77 -7.82 4.34
C SER A 150 -1.55 -6.41 4.91
N ASN A 151 -2.35 -5.43 4.50
CA ASN A 151 -2.22 -4.02 4.88
C ASN A 151 -3.17 -3.59 6.00
N VAL A 152 -4.03 -4.49 6.49
CA VAL A 152 -5.06 -4.16 7.49
C VAL A 152 -4.50 -3.43 8.71
N GLY A 153 -3.30 -3.82 9.17
CA GLY A 153 -2.63 -3.18 10.31
C GLY A 153 -2.31 -1.69 10.11
N LEU A 154 -2.12 -1.24 8.87
CA LEU A 154 -1.92 0.18 8.57
C LEU A 154 -3.22 0.99 8.76
N VAL A 155 -4.38 0.35 8.64
CA VAL A 155 -5.68 1.00 8.79
C VAL A 155 -6.15 0.93 10.24
N THR A 156 -6.12 -0.25 10.86
CA THR A 156 -6.60 -0.47 12.23
C THR A 156 -5.83 0.32 13.27
N ALA A 157 -4.54 0.57 13.02
CA ALA A 157 -3.69 1.34 13.95
C ALA A 157 -4.05 2.83 14.02
N TYR A 158 -4.69 3.40 13.00
CA TYR A 158 -4.84 4.86 12.90
C TYR A 158 -6.28 5.33 12.72
N VAL A 159 -7.12 4.59 11.99
CA VAL A 159 -8.50 4.99 11.70
C VAL A 159 -9.42 4.58 12.85
N ALA A 160 -10.17 5.52 13.40
CA ALA A 160 -11.07 5.27 14.52
C ALA A 160 -12.11 4.18 14.16
N GLY A 161 -12.38 3.27 15.09
CA GLY A 161 -13.35 2.18 14.92
C GLY A 161 -12.93 1.06 13.95
N ALA A 162 -11.81 1.21 13.22
CA ALA A 162 -11.37 0.22 12.24
C ALA A 162 -10.93 -1.10 12.91
N GLU A 163 -10.25 -1.03 14.06
CA GLU A 163 -9.83 -2.19 14.82
C GLU A 163 -11.04 -2.98 15.37
N ASP A 164 -12.02 -2.29 15.96
CA ASP A 164 -13.23 -2.91 16.49
C ASP A 164 -14.02 -3.61 15.38
N TYR A 165 -14.17 -2.92 14.23
CA TYR A 165 -14.83 -3.49 13.05
C TYR A 165 -14.12 -4.76 12.56
N TYR A 166 -12.81 -4.68 12.32
CA TYR A 166 -12.03 -5.81 11.83
C TYR A 166 -12.05 -7.00 12.78
N ASN A 167 -11.79 -6.77 14.07
CA ASN A 167 -11.76 -7.83 15.09
C ASN A 167 -13.11 -8.51 15.25
N TYR A 168 -14.21 -7.74 15.25
CA TYR A 168 -15.55 -8.33 15.31
C TYR A 168 -15.77 -9.32 14.16
N TYR A 169 -15.44 -8.96 12.92
CA TYR A 169 -15.65 -9.85 11.77
C TYR A 169 -14.67 -11.02 11.74
N VAL A 170 -13.46 -10.87 12.23
CA VAL A 170 -12.53 -12.01 12.45
C VAL A 170 -13.13 -13.00 13.44
N TYR A 171 -13.62 -12.52 14.59
CA TYR A 171 -14.21 -13.39 15.61
C TYR A 171 -15.50 -14.05 15.12
N LEU A 172 -16.32 -13.32 14.37
CA LEU A 172 -17.54 -13.87 13.78
C LEU A 172 -17.21 -14.98 12.76
N ASN A 173 -16.21 -14.78 11.92
CA ASN A 173 -15.75 -15.79 10.96
C ASN A 173 -15.21 -17.03 11.68
N ASN A 174 -14.43 -16.87 12.74
CA ASN A 174 -13.94 -17.98 13.56
C ASN A 174 -15.08 -18.74 14.21
N ALA A 175 -16.10 -18.04 14.75
CA ALA A 175 -17.28 -18.66 15.31
C ALA A 175 -18.06 -19.47 14.27
N ASN A 176 -18.27 -18.92 13.05
CA ASN A 176 -19.01 -19.56 11.97
C ASN A 176 -18.28 -20.79 11.40
N THR A 177 -16.96 -20.80 11.43
CA THR A 177 -16.13 -21.90 10.91
C THR A 177 -15.72 -22.91 11.99
N GLY A 178 -15.98 -22.60 13.26
CA GLY A 178 -15.65 -23.47 14.40
C GLY A 178 -14.14 -23.56 14.65
N VAL A 179 -13.41 -22.50 14.36
CA VAL A 179 -11.95 -22.41 14.60
C VAL A 179 -11.68 -22.44 16.11
N VAL A 180 -10.64 -23.16 16.47
CA VAL A 180 -10.02 -23.13 17.80
C VAL A 180 -8.58 -22.75 17.58
N ASP A 181 -8.11 -21.69 18.23
CA ASP A 181 -6.74 -21.23 18.09
C ASP A 181 -5.74 -22.20 18.78
N ASP A 182 -4.47 -22.08 18.44
CA ASP A 182 -3.39 -22.91 18.95
C ASP A 182 -3.26 -22.84 20.49
N ASP A 183 -3.69 -21.73 21.10
CA ASP A 183 -3.70 -21.53 22.55
C ASP A 183 -4.97 -22.08 23.24
N GLY A 184 -5.91 -22.62 22.46
CA GLY A 184 -7.18 -23.18 22.93
C GLY A 184 -8.32 -22.15 23.03
N THR A 185 -8.15 -20.93 22.51
CA THR A 185 -9.24 -19.92 22.43
C THR A 185 -10.33 -20.40 21.48
N THR A 186 -11.59 -20.26 21.91
CA THR A 186 -12.78 -20.68 21.15
C THR A 186 -13.71 -19.50 20.90
N TYR A 187 -14.49 -19.61 19.83
CA TYR A 187 -15.41 -18.57 19.36
C TYR A 187 -16.81 -19.15 19.18
N THR A 188 -17.83 -18.43 19.65
CA THR A 188 -19.25 -18.79 19.44
C THR A 188 -20.05 -17.53 19.09
N ALA A 189 -21.05 -17.65 18.22
CA ALA A 189 -21.95 -16.56 17.90
C ALA A 189 -23.38 -16.95 18.23
N ASP A 190 -24.15 -16.03 18.78
CA ASP A 190 -25.59 -16.24 19.01
C ASP A 190 -26.42 -15.75 17.82
N ALA A 191 -27.76 -15.94 17.90
CA ALA A 191 -28.68 -15.56 16.84
C ALA A 191 -28.79 -14.05 16.60
N SER A 192 -28.32 -13.20 17.52
CA SER A 192 -28.25 -11.75 17.38
C SER A 192 -26.91 -11.27 16.81
N GLY A 193 -25.96 -12.19 16.54
CA GLY A 193 -24.64 -11.89 16.05
C GLY A 193 -23.64 -11.50 17.15
N VAL A 194 -24.02 -11.61 18.43
CA VAL A 194 -23.07 -11.38 19.51
C VAL A 194 -22.07 -12.54 19.54
N VAL A 195 -20.79 -12.22 19.41
CA VAL A 195 -19.71 -13.19 19.47
C VAL A 195 -19.14 -13.26 20.87
N THR A 196 -18.97 -14.49 21.37
CA THR A 196 -18.26 -14.77 22.64
C THR A 196 -16.93 -15.43 22.31
N VAL A 197 -15.85 -14.80 22.73
CA VAL A 197 -14.47 -15.30 22.68
C VAL A 197 -14.14 -15.87 24.05
N THR A 198 -13.77 -17.15 24.14
CA THR A 198 -13.43 -17.80 25.40
C THR A 198 -11.98 -18.26 25.33
N SER A 199 -11.14 -17.65 26.16
CA SER A 199 -9.73 -18.02 26.30
C SER A 199 -9.54 -19.37 26.96
N SER A 200 -8.36 -19.97 26.81
CA SER A 200 -8.04 -21.29 27.38
C SER A 200 -8.12 -21.37 28.93
N ASP A 201 -8.02 -20.23 29.61
CA ASP A 201 -8.21 -20.13 31.07
C ASP A 201 -9.69 -20.05 31.50
N GLY A 202 -10.62 -20.04 30.54
CA GLY A 202 -12.06 -19.94 30.76
C GLY A 202 -12.57 -18.49 30.85
N THR A 203 -11.75 -17.48 30.67
CA THR A 203 -12.19 -16.09 30.60
C THR A 203 -12.98 -15.87 29.30
N ALA A 204 -14.17 -15.29 29.39
CA ALA A 204 -15.02 -15.02 28.26
C ALA A 204 -15.26 -13.52 28.07
N GLU A 205 -15.11 -13.05 26.85
CA GLU A 205 -15.43 -11.69 26.42
C GLU A 205 -16.48 -11.71 25.33
N THR A 206 -17.36 -10.69 25.29
CA THR A 206 -18.43 -10.61 24.30
C THR A 206 -18.27 -9.38 23.42
N TYR A 207 -18.48 -9.56 22.12
CA TYR A 207 -18.38 -8.55 21.09
C TYR A 207 -19.74 -8.43 20.38
N SER A 208 -20.33 -7.23 20.45
CA SER A 208 -21.57 -6.92 19.73
C SER A 208 -21.29 -6.65 18.27
N PRO A 209 -22.27 -6.83 17.37
CA PRO A 209 -22.15 -6.44 15.97
C PRO A 209 -21.67 -5.00 15.79
N VAL A 210 -20.67 -4.81 14.93
CA VAL A 210 -20.09 -3.50 14.60
C VAL A 210 -20.46 -3.15 13.17
N ASP A 211 -21.11 -1.99 12.98
CA ASP A 211 -21.44 -1.48 11.65
C ASP A 211 -20.24 -0.73 11.07
N PHE A 212 -20.04 -0.82 9.74
CA PHE A 212 -18.98 -0.06 9.07
C PHE A 212 -19.15 1.45 9.23
N ASP A 213 -20.38 1.93 9.44
CA ASP A 213 -20.66 3.34 9.70
C ASP A 213 -19.98 3.90 10.97
N THR A 214 -19.47 3.03 11.84
CA THR A 214 -18.68 3.42 13.03
C THR A 214 -17.20 3.64 12.71
N VAL A 215 -16.74 3.17 11.54
CA VAL A 215 -15.36 3.38 11.09
C VAL A 215 -15.17 4.85 10.68
N GLY A 216 -14.04 5.40 11.07
CA GLY A 216 -13.70 6.81 10.89
C GLY A 216 -13.35 7.20 9.45
N ILE A 217 -14.04 6.67 8.45
CA ILE A 217 -13.98 7.15 7.05
C ILE A 217 -15.39 7.40 6.57
N LYS A 218 -15.62 8.55 5.88
CA LYS A 218 -16.93 8.89 5.34
C LYS A 218 -16.83 9.72 4.06
N ALA A 219 -17.60 9.36 3.06
CA ALA A 219 -17.95 10.23 1.96
C ALA A 219 -19.07 11.18 2.45
N VAL A 220 -18.75 12.45 2.61
CA VAL A 220 -19.73 13.50 2.99
C VAL A 220 -20.61 13.84 1.79
N ASP A 221 -19.97 13.91 0.64
CA ASP A 221 -20.55 14.01 -0.71
C ASP A 221 -19.57 13.41 -1.71
N ASP A 222 -19.84 13.50 -3.02
CA ASP A 222 -19.01 12.89 -4.07
C ASP A 222 -17.57 13.41 -4.07
N HIS A 223 -17.31 14.62 -3.56
CA HIS A 223 -16.01 15.28 -3.60
C HIS A 223 -15.46 15.66 -2.21
N THR A 224 -16.12 15.23 -1.13
CA THR A 224 -15.67 15.51 0.24
C THR A 224 -15.54 14.20 1.02
N LEU A 225 -14.29 13.87 1.37
CA LEU A 225 -13.95 12.68 2.15
C LEU A 225 -13.44 13.10 3.53
N THR A 226 -13.83 12.39 4.58
CA THR A 226 -13.27 12.59 5.91
C THR A 226 -12.62 11.32 6.46
N TYR A 227 -11.53 11.53 7.22
CA TYR A 227 -10.92 10.50 8.06
C TYR A 227 -10.86 10.98 9.51
N THR A 228 -11.48 10.24 10.42
CA THR A 228 -11.35 10.45 11.86
C THR A 228 -10.33 9.45 12.41
N LEU A 229 -9.34 9.95 13.14
CA LEU A 229 -8.25 9.15 13.67
C LEU A 229 -8.50 8.72 15.13
N THR A 230 -7.83 7.66 15.55
CA THR A 230 -7.84 7.21 16.95
C THR A 230 -7.08 8.17 17.87
N TYR A 231 -6.04 8.83 17.34
CA TYR A 231 -5.22 9.82 18.04
C TYR A 231 -4.60 10.80 17.04
N ASP A 232 -4.07 11.92 17.52
CA ASP A 232 -3.33 12.87 16.67
C ASP A 232 -2.04 12.22 16.16
N PHE A 233 -1.99 11.95 14.85
CA PHE A 233 -0.85 11.37 14.16
C PHE A 233 -0.34 12.29 13.06
N PRO A 234 0.73 13.06 13.30
CA PRO A 234 1.26 14.01 12.32
C PRO A 234 1.74 13.38 11.00
N GLY A 235 2.01 12.05 11.00
CA GLY A 235 2.41 11.30 9.82
C GLY A 235 1.26 10.81 8.94
N PHE A 236 0.00 11.08 9.27
CA PHE A 236 -1.14 10.49 8.58
C PHE A 236 -1.17 10.78 7.08
N LEU A 237 -0.86 12.00 6.65
CA LEU A 237 -0.77 12.33 5.22
C LEU A 237 0.22 11.45 4.47
N SER A 238 1.31 11.03 5.11
CA SER A 238 2.28 10.11 4.50
C SER A 238 1.72 8.70 4.34
N LEU A 239 0.80 8.26 5.22
CA LEU A 239 0.13 6.96 5.10
C LEU A 239 -0.82 6.94 3.90
N LEU A 240 -1.40 8.07 3.53
CA LEU A 240 -2.32 8.18 2.39
C LEU A 240 -1.65 7.94 1.04
N CYS A 241 -0.32 7.86 1.00
CA CYS A 241 0.45 7.44 -0.17
C CYS A 241 0.64 5.92 -0.27
N TYR A 242 0.03 5.13 0.64
CA TYR A 242 0.13 3.66 0.63
C TYR A 242 -1.16 3.03 0.10
N LEU A 243 -1.00 1.88 -0.55
CA LEU A 243 -2.05 1.14 -1.26
C LEU A 243 -3.40 0.98 -0.51
N PRO A 244 -3.46 0.69 0.81
CA PRO A 244 -4.74 0.49 1.49
C PRO A 244 -5.59 1.75 1.61
N TYR A 245 -5.01 2.92 1.27
CA TYR A 245 -5.70 4.21 1.28
C TYR A 245 -6.01 4.73 -0.13
N GLU A 246 -5.65 3.98 -1.17
CA GLU A 246 -6.02 4.29 -2.55
C GLU A 246 -7.50 3.98 -2.79
N PRO A 247 -8.18 4.75 -3.68
CA PRO A 247 -9.56 4.47 -4.03
C PRO A 247 -9.67 3.20 -4.88
N ALA A 248 -10.84 2.59 -4.94
CA ALA A 248 -11.12 1.50 -5.85
C ALA A 248 -12.48 1.67 -6.51
N TYR A 249 -12.57 1.30 -7.79
CA TYR A 249 -13.82 1.32 -8.52
C TYR A 249 -14.77 0.25 -7.95
N GLY A 250 -15.80 0.69 -7.21
CA GLY A 250 -16.70 -0.18 -6.46
C GLY A 250 -17.24 -1.39 -7.23
N PRO A 251 -17.65 -1.28 -8.52
CA PRO A 251 -18.10 -2.43 -9.30
C PRO A 251 -17.06 -3.53 -9.55
N LEU A 252 -15.79 -3.31 -9.24
CA LEU A 252 -14.72 -4.32 -9.33
C LEU A 252 -14.41 -5.00 -7.98
N LEU A 253 -14.94 -4.49 -6.86
CA LEU A 253 -14.81 -5.05 -5.52
C LEU A 253 -15.89 -6.10 -5.26
#